data_46fff70a2c65fb3144e398a09a0f491a
#
_entry.id   46fff70a2c65fb3144e398a09a0f491a
#
_cell.length_a   1.000
_cell.length_b   1.000
_cell.length_c   1.000
_cell.angle_alpha   90.00
_cell.angle_beta   90.00
_cell.angle_gamma   90.00
#
_symmetry.space_group_name_H-M   'P 1'
#
loop_
_entity.id
_entity.type
_entity.pdbx_description
1 polymer ?
#
loop_
_entity_poly.entity_id
_entity_poly.type
_entity_poly.pdbx_seq_one_letter_code
_entity_poly.pdbx_strand_id
1 'polypeptide(L)'
;LVPINMAVNTAQTILQILVLVLTRNYVVYLSVQIVCSIILMALQNIYITQKYSEVDFSSKDRLPSEKTVEIKRNVSGLIIAKIGDYLVNSTDNLIITKLVSLAATGIYSNYLLIRNMINGFIATLFSGITASMGNVVAVENDEKKLEIFDTVFFCAFLIYSIEATCFMSLYNLFIGDIWIGRNYIFSAGTVAVIVLNNYLTGLRIPLITMKGAAGKYLEDTWIPFGFAIVNLVASILLAKPFGVAGVFLGTIIGSLFTADWYRPFVIYRTVFHAPVKKYFRKYMVYLLLGVGYIALTYWLNAQIYLSNAYLLFLVRGIVSVGVPALLSCALFYRTTEFGAIKTLTIRLVRGTTARLCSKKEDRNG
;
A
#
# COMPACT_ATOMS: atom_id res chain seq x y z
N LEU A 1 15.61 4.71 -16.22
CA LEU A 1 14.18 4.47 -16.48
C LEU A 1 13.25 5.55 -15.89
N VAL A 2 13.52 6.08 -14.66
CA VAL A 2 12.64 7.06 -14.01
C VAL A 2 12.34 8.30 -14.87
N PRO A 3 13.32 8.97 -15.49
CA PRO A 3 13.04 10.15 -16.34
C PRO A 3 12.15 9.81 -17.54
N ILE A 4 12.35 8.64 -18.17
CA ILE A 4 11.55 8.18 -19.30
C ILE A 4 10.10 7.97 -18.87
N ASN A 5 9.89 7.31 -17.72
CA ASN A 5 8.56 7.08 -17.16
C ASN A 5 7.84 8.41 -16.86
N MET A 6 8.54 9.34 -16.23
CA MET A 6 7.97 10.66 -15.93
C MET A 6 7.58 11.42 -17.19
N ALA A 7 8.46 11.45 -18.20
CA ALA A 7 8.20 12.15 -19.45
C ALA A 7 6.99 11.57 -20.20
N VAL A 8 6.95 10.24 -20.36
CA VAL A 8 5.86 9.58 -21.08
C VAL A 8 4.54 9.68 -20.32
N ASN A 9 4.54 9.48 -18.99
CA ASN A 9 3.33 9.60 -18.19
C ASN A 9 2.78 11.03 -18.17
N THR A 10 3.65 12.04 -18.14
CA THR A 10 3.24 13.45 -18.24
C THR A 10 2.64 13.75 -19.62
N ALA A 11 3.30 13.33 -20.68
CA ALA A 11 2.79 13.47 -22.04
C ALA A 11 1.44 12.75 -22.23
N GLN A 12 1.32 11.52 -21.72
CA GLN A 12 0.08 10.76 -21.72
C GLN A 12 -1.05 11.52 -21.03
N THR A 13 -0.80 12.05 -19.82
CA THR A 13 -1.82 12.79 -19.07
C THR A 13 -2.29 14.03 -19.84
N ILE A 14 -1.38 14.81 -20.40
CA ILE A 14 -1.72 15.99 -21.23
C ILE A 14 -2.55 15.57 -22.45
N LEU A 15 -2.13 14.53 -23.15
CA LEU A 15 -2.82 14.03 -24.34
C LEU A 15 -4.23 13.51 -23.98
N GLN A 16 -4.37 12.81 -22.89
CA GLN A 16 -5.66 12.31 -22.39
C GLN A 16 -6.62 13.44 -22.04
N ILE A 17 -6.13 14.50 -21.39
CA ILE A 17 -6.95 15.69 -21.09
C ILE A 17 -7.39 16.37 -22.39
N LEU A 18 -6.47 16.60 -23.32
CA LEU A 18 -6.77 17.22 -24.61
C LEU A 18 -7.82 16.43 -25.40
N VAL A 19 -7.61 15.10 -25.50
CA VAL A 19 -8.54 14.23 -26.23
C VAL A 19 -9.90 14.20 -25.57
N LEU A 20 -9.98 14.15 -24.24
CA LEU A 20 -11.26 14.13 -23.52
C LEU A 20 -12.02 15.45 -23.70
N VAL A 21 -11.34 16.59 -23.64
CA VAL A 21 -11.94 17.92 -23.85
C VAL A 21 -12.43 18.09 -25.28
N LEU A 22 -11.64 17.65 -26.28
CA LEU A 22 -11.97 17.82 -27.69
C LEU A 22 -13.03 16.84 -28.20
N THR A 23 -12.91 15.56 -27.81
CA THR A 23 -13.76 14.50 -28.40
C THR A 23 -14.92 14.09 -27.49
N ARG A 24 -14.84 14.34 -26.19
CA ARG A 24 -15.76 13.86 -25.15
C ARG A 24 -16.03 12.35 -25.24
N ASN A 25 -15.11 11.61 -25.84
CA ASN A 25 -15.23 10.17 -26.09
C ASN A 25 -14.26 9.40 -25.21
N TYR A 26 -14.83 8.59 -24.29
CA TYR A 26 -14.07 7.81 -23.33
C TYR A 26 -13.25 6.69 -24.00
N VAL A 27 -13.74 6.14 -25.12
CA VAL A 27 -13.02 5.09 -25.86
C VAL A 27 -11.71 5.63 -26.43
N VAL A 28 -11.74 6.84 -27.00
CA VAL A 28 -10.53 7.50 -27.53
C VAL A 28 -9.55 7.82 -26.40
N TYR A 29 -10.03 8.28 -25.25
CA TYR A 29 -9.23 8.45 -24.03
C TYR A 29 -8.48 7.16 -23.63
N LEU A 30 -9.17 6.01 -23.59
CA LEU A 30 -8.55 4.71 -23.27
C LEU A 30 -7.57 4.26 -24.36
N SER A 31 -7.87 4.53 -25.64
CA SER A 31 -6.96 4.19 -26.76
C SER A 31 -5.62 4.94 -26.64
N VAL A 32 -5.64 6.21 -26.26
CA VAL A 32 -4.41 6.99 -25.97
C VAL A 32 -3.60 6.33 -24.86
N GLN A 33 -4.23 5.85 -23.81
CA GLN A 33 -3.54 5.16 -22.71
C GLN A 33 -2.80 3.90 -23.21
N ILE A 34 -3.45 3.10 -24.04
CA ILE A 34 -2.86 1.86 -24.59
C ILE A 34 -1.65 2.22 -25.47
N VAL A 35 -1.80 3.19 -26.38
CA VAL A 35 -0.72 3.61 -27.28
C VAL A 35 0.49 4.14 -26.49
N CYS A 36 0.25 5.03 -25.52
CA CYS A 36 1.33 5.55 -24.69
C CYS A 36 2.03 4.47 -23.86
N SER A 37 1.29 3.46 -23.37
CA SER A 37 1.89 2.31 -22.66
C SER A 37 2.78 1.47 -23.57
N ILE A 38 2.40 1.25 -24.81
CA ILE A 38 3.22 0.54 -25.82
C ILE A 38 4.50 1.35 -26.11
N ILE A 39 4.37 2.66 -26.31
CA ILE A 39 5.51 3.56 -26.54
C ILE A 39 6.47 3.52 -25.34
N LEU A 40 5.94 3.59 -24.13
CA LEU A 40 6.75 3.50 -22.90
C LEU A 40 7.54 2.22 -22.85
N MET A 41 6.90 1.09 -23.12
CA MET A 41 7.54 -0.23 -23.15
C MET A 41 8.65 -0.30 -24.22
N ALA A 42 8.41 0.24 -25.40
CA ALA A 42 9.41 0.30 -26.47
C ALA A 42 10.62 1.16 -26.07
N LEU A 43 10.39 2.36 -25.53
CA LEU A 43 11.46 3.25 -25.08
C LEU A 43 12.28 2.66 -23.93
N GLN A 44 11.62 1.99 -22.98
CA GLN A 44 12.32 1.27 -21.90
C GLN A 44 13.22 0.17 -22.46
N ASN A 45 12.72 -0.61 -23.41
CA ASN A 45 13.48 -1.69 -24.04
C ASN A 45 14.71 -1.16 -24.77
N ILE A 46 14.55 -0.14 -25.61
CA ILE A 46 15.66 0.54 -26.32
C ILE A 46 16.70 1.05 -25.30
N TYR A 47 16.26 1.75 -24.26
CA TYR A 47 17.17 2.28 -23.23
C TYR A 47 17.94 1.17 -22.50
N ILE A 48 17.28 0.07 -22.14
CA ILE A 48 17.92 -1.06 -21.45
C ILE A 48 18.96 -1.71 -22.37
N THR A 49 18.60 -1.98 -23.63
CA THR A 49 19.51 -2.59 -24.60
C THR A 49 20.75 -1.74 -24.86
N GLN A 50 20.58 -0.41 -24.95
CA GLN A 50 21.72 0.50 -25.12
C GLN A 50 22.61 0.61 -23.88
N LYS A 51 21.99 0.67 -22.69
CA LYS A 51 22.73 0.85 -21.42
C LYS A 51 23.48 -0.40 -20.97
N TYR A 52 22.97 -1.57 -21.30
CA TYR A 52 23.54 -2.87 -20.93
C TYR A 52 23.98 -3.64 -22.19
N SER A 53 24.78 -2.98 -23.06
CA SER A 53 25.30 -3.56 -24.29
C SER A 53 26.22 -4.77 -24.05
N GLU A 54 26.69 -4.97 -22.82
CA GLU A 54 27.49 -6.13 -22.42
C GLU A 54 26.64 -7.39 -22.27
N VAL A 55 25.31 -7.25 -22.16
CA VAL A 55 24.40 -8.39 -22.06
C VAL A 55 23.96 -8.79 -23.46
N ASP A 56 24.41 -9.94 -23.90
CA ASP A 56 23.99 -10.50 -25.18
C ASP A 56 22.55 -11.10 -25.06
N PHE A 57 21.57 -10.30 -25.45
CA PHE A 57 20.17 -10.71 -25.49
C PHE A 57 19.87 -11.74 -26.63
N SER A 58 20.84 -11.94 -27.55
CA SER A 58 20.73 -12.87 -28.66
C SER A 58 21.39 -14.23 -28.34
N SER A 59 22.05 -14.34 -27.20
CA SER A 59 22.71 -15.59 -26.80
C SER A 59 21.71 -16.74 -26.76
N LYS A 60 22.06 -17.81 -27.44
CA LYS A 60 21.31 -19.08 -27.45
C LYS A 60 21.73 -20.00 -26.29
N ASP A 61 22.58 -19.52 -25.39
CA ASP A 61 23.01 -20.30 -24.24
C ASP A 61 21.83 -20.66 -23.36
N ARG A 62 21.62 -21.94 -23.18
CA ARG A 62 20.52 -22.45 -22.36
C ARG A 62 21.00 -22.54 -20.91
N LEU A 63 20.21 -21.98 -20.02
CA LEU A 63 20.41 -22.22 -18.59
C LEU A 63 20.33 -23.72 -18.27
N PRO A 64 21.09 -24.22 -17.29
CA PRO A 64 20.94 -25.58 -16.79
C PRO A 64 19.48 -25.89 -16.48
N SER A 65 19.07 -27.10 -16.81
CA SER A 65 17.66 -27.53 -16.68
C SER A 65 17.10 -27.33 -15.28
N GLU A 66 17.91 -27.56 -14.24
CA GLU A 66 17.50 -27.35 -12.84
C GLU A 66 17.18 -25.88 -12.52
N LYS A 67 18.02 -24.94 -12.96
CA LYS A 67 17.78 -23.50 -12.78
C LYS A 67 16.57 -23.03 -13.56
N THR A 68 16.38 -23.59 -14.77
CA THR A 68 15.21 -23.26 -15.59
C THR A 68 13.91 -23.72 -14.92
N VAL A 69 13.90 -24.90 -14.31
CA VAL A 69 12.73 -25.43 -13.57
C VAL A 69 12.46 -24.59 -12.34
N GLU A 70 13.50 -24.21 -11.59
CA GLU A 70 13.36 -23.35 -10.41
C GLU A 70 12.79 -21.98 -10.77
N ILE A 71 13.32 -21.31 -11.81
CA ILE A 71 12.82 -20.02 -12.29
C ILE A 71 11.35 -20.15 -12.73
N LYS A 72 11.00 -21.16 -13.55
CA LYS A 72 9.63 -21.38 -13.98
C LYS A 72 8.68 -21.56 -12.80
N ARG A 73 9.08 -22.33 -11.81
CA ARG A 73 8.29 -22.56 -10.59
C ARG A 73 8.05 -21.28 -9.82
N ASN A 74 9.08 -20.46 -9.60
CA ASN A 74 8.98 -19.20 -8.89
C ASN A 74 8.14 -18.17 -9.65
N VAL A 75 8.33 -18.07 -10.97
CA VAL A 75 7.53 -17.19 -11.83
C VAL A 75 6.06 -17.62 -11.85
N SER A 76 5.79 -18.92 -11.93
CA SER A 76 4.41 -19.44 -11.86
C SER A 76 3.75 -19.08 -10.53
N GLY A 77 4.46 -19.22 -9.40
CA GLY A 77 3.96 -18.82 -8.08
C GLY A 77 3.63 -17.33 -8.01
N LEU A 78 4.49 -16.47 -8.58
CA LEU A 78 4.26 -15.02 -8.66
C LEU A 78 3.03 -14.68 -9.52
N ILE A 79 2.88 -15.32 -10.69
CA ILE A 79 1.74 -15.10 -11.58
C ILE A 79 0.44 -15.49 -10.89
N ILE A 80 0.41 -16.65 -10.25
CA ILE A 80 -0.76 -17.15 -9.52
C ILE A 80 -1.14 -16.18 -8.39
N ALA A 81 -0.15 -15.73 -7.60
CA ALA A 81 -0.38 -14.76 -6.54
C ALA A 81 -0.94 -13.43 -7.08
N LYS A 82 -0.40 -12.93 -8.20
CA LYS A 82 -0.87 -11.69 -8.84
C LYS A 82 -2.28 -11.81 -9.42
N ILE A 83 -2.62 -12.94 -10.01
CA ILE A 83 -3.99 -13.22 -10.47
C ILE A 83 -4.96 -13.19 -9.28
N GLY A 84 -4.60 -13.84 -8.18
CA GLY A 84 -5.42 -13.83 -6.96
C GLY A 84 -5.64 -12.43 -6.40
N ASP A 85 -4.59 -11.63 -6.27
CA ASP A 85 -4.68 -10.24 -5.81
C ASP A 85 -5.55 -9.38 -6.75
N TYR A 86 -5.42 -9.58 -8.07
CA TYR A 86 -6.23 -8.86 -9.06
C TYR A 86 -7.71 -9.25 -8.99
N LEU A 87 -8.00 -10.54 -8.84
CA LEU A 87 -9.37 -11.02 -8.70
C LEU A 87 -10.07 -10.39 -7.50
N VAL A 88 -9.43 -10.32 -6.34
CA VAL A 88 -10.01 -9.69 -5.14
C VAL A 88 -10.33 -8.22 -5.39
N ASN A 89 -9.35 -7.43 -5.83
CA ASN A 89 -9.53 -5.98 -6.00
C ASN A 89 -10.56 -5.63 -7.10
N SER A 90 -10.65 -6.44 -8.17
CA SER A 90 -11.61 -6.21 -9.25
C SER A 90 -13.02 -6.65 -8.87
N THR A 91 -13.13 -7.71 -8.06
CA THR A 91 -14.41 -8.28 -7.63
C THR A 91 -15.18 -7.31 -6.75
N ASP A 92 -14.53 -6.57 -5.85
CA ASP A 92 -15.17 -5.58 -4.99
C ASP A 92 -15.92 -4.53 -5.82
N ASN A 93 -15.30 -3.98 -6.87
CA ASN A 93 -15.95 -3.02 -7.76
C ASN A 93 -17.15 -3.62 -8.52
N LEU A 94 -17.04 -4.88 -8.97
CA LEU A 94 -18.14 -5.59 -9.64
C LEU A 94 -19.30 -5.83 -8.70
N ILE A 95 -19.04 -6.24 -7.47
CA ILE A 95 -20.06 -6.48 -6.44
C ILE A 95 -20.77 -5.18 -6.10
N ILE A 96 -20.04 -4.07 -5.87
CA ILE A 96 -20.64 -2.76 -5.59
C ILE A 96 -21.54 -2.34 -6.77
N THR A 97 -21.06 -2.47 -8.01
CA THR A 97 -21.82 -2.08 -9.20
C THR A 97 -23.11 -2.89 -9.36
N LYS A 98 -23.06 -4.20 -9.14
CA LYS A 98 -24.14 -5.12 -9.41
C LYS A 98 -25.15 -5.25 -8.26
N LEU A 99 -24.66 -5.26 -7.01
CA LEU A 99 -25.51 -5.53 -5.83
C LEU A 99 -25.88 -4.27 -5.04
N VAL A 100 -25.12 -3.19 -5.19
CA VAL A 100 -25.44 -1.91 -4.54
C VAL A 100 -25.98 -0.91 -5.58
N SER A 101 -25.10 -0.28 -6.37
CA SER A 101 -25.47 0.55 -7.52
C SER A 101 -24.24 1.03 -8.29
N LEU A 102 -24.43 1.41 -9.55
CA LEU A 102 -23.39 2.09 -10.35
C LEU A 102 -23.00 3.44 -9.74
N ALA A 103 -23.96 4.17 -9.17
CA ALA A 103 -23.70 5.44 -8.47
C ALA A 103 -22.76 5.24 -7.26
N ALA A 104 -22.98 4.18 -6.48
CA ALA A 104 -22.12 3.86 -5.34
C ALA A 104 -20.67 3.53 -5.79
N THR A 105 -20.50 2.86 -6.94
CA THR A 105 -19.17 2.62 -7.52
C THR A 105 -18.52 3.93 -7.93
N GLY A 106 -19.27 4.86 -8.53
CA GLY A 106 -18.77 6.20 -8.85
C GLY A 106 -18.34 6.99 -7.60
N ILE A 107 -19.11 6.94 -6.53
CA ILE A 107 -18.73 7.56 -5.25
C ILE A 107 -17.47 6.90 -4.70
N TYR A 108 -17.39 5.57 -4.66
CA TYR A 108 -16.26 4.83 -4.15
C TYR A 108 -14.97 5.12 -4.94
N SER A 109 -15.05 5.35 -6.25
CA SER A 109 -13.89 5.65 -7.08
C SER A 109 -13.12 6.90 -6.62
N ASN A 110 -13.81 7.88 -6.01
CA ASN A 110 -13.16 9.09 -5.46
C ASN A 110 -12.32 8.76 -4.22
N TYR A 111 -12.85 7.92 -3.31
CA TYR A 111 -12.09 7.43 -2.15
C TYR A 111 -10.89 6.58 -2.59
N LEU A 112 -11.10 5.72 -3.59
CA LEU A 112 -10.06 4.86 -4.15
C LEU A 112 -8.93 5.66 -4.80
N LEU A 113 -9.25 6.76 -5.48
CA LEU A 113 -8.25 7.65 -6.10
C LEU A 113 -7.33 8.25 -5.04
N ILE A 114 -7.88 8.83 -3.98
CA ILE A 114 -7.11 9.42 -2.88
C ILE A 114 -6.27 8.32 -2.19
N ARG A 115 -6.89 7.18 -1.87
CA ARG A 115 -6.21 6.03 -1.26
C ARG A 115 -5.02 5.58 -2.11
N ASN A 116 -5.22 5.38 -3.41
CA ASN A 116 -4.16 4.88 -4.30
C ASN A 116 -3.00 5.88 -4.42
N MET A 117 -3.29 7.18 -4.42
CA MET A 117 -2.27 8.21 -4.42
C MET A 117 -1.39 8.12 -3.16
N ILE A 118 -1.99 8.08 -1.98
CA ILE A 118 -1.25 7.99 -0.70
C ILE A 118 -0.51 6.66 -0.58
N ASN A 119 -1.18 5.55 -0.87
CA ASN A 119 -0.55 4.22 -0.83
C ASN A 119 0.58 4.08 -1.85
N GLY A 120 0.57 4.80 -2.97
CA GLY A 120 1.67 4.88 -3.93
C GLY A 120 2.95 5.47 -3.31
N PHE A 121 2.83 6.53 -2.50
CA PHE A 121 3.96 7.07 -1.74
C PHE A 121 4.46 6.09 -0.69
N ILE A 122 3.54 5.50 0.09
CA ILE A 122 3.89 4.51 1.11
C ILE A 122 4.59 3.29 0.48
N ALA A 123 4.08 2.78 -0.64
CA ALA A 123 4.68 1.66 -1.37
C ALA A 123 6.13 1.96 -1.83
N THR A 124 6.41 3.20 -2.21
CA THR A 124 7.78 3.63 -2.57
C THR A 124 8.74 3.52 -1.38
N LEU A 125 8.29 3.90 -0.18
CA LEU A 125 9.08 3.74 1.05
C LEU A 125 9.35 2.25 1.34
N PHE A 126 8.32 1.41 1.28
CA PHE A 126 8.47 -0.03 1.53
C PHE A 126 9.27 -0.76 0.45
N SER A 127 9.29 -0.29 -0.80
CA SER A 127 10.12 -0.89 -1.86
C SER A 127 11.63 -0.77 -1.55
N GLY A 128 12.07 0.37 -1.02
CA GLY A 128 13.44 0.56 -0.54
C GLY A 128 13.79 -0.37 0.64
N ILE A 129 12.85 -0.56 1.56
CA ILE A 129 12.99 -1.49 2.68
C ILE A 129 13.10 -2.93 2.18
N THR A 130 12.31 -3.33 1.19
CA THR A 130 12.34 -4.70 0.62
C THR A 130 13.73 -5.04 0.07
N ALA A 131 14.37 -4.12 -0.65
CA ALA A 131 15.72 -4.33 -1.17
C ALA A 131 16.76 -4.52 -0.05
N SER A 132 16.65 -3.72 1.03
CA SER A 132 17.51 -3.86 2.21
C SER A 132 17.26 -5.18 2.95
N MET A 133 16.00 -5.59 3.10
CA MET A 133 15.63 -6.86 3.74
C MET A 133 16.14 -8.08 2.97
N GLY A 134 16.27 -8.01 1.64
CA GLY A 134 16.88 -9.07 0.84
C GLY A 134 18.31 -9.38 1.28
N ASN A 135 19.13 -8.35 1.51
CA ASN A 135 20.48 -8.52 2.04
C ASN A 135 20.48 -9.10 3.46
N VAL A 136 19.58 -8.62 4.31
CA VAL A 136 19.43 -9.13 5.69
C VAL A 136 19.08 -10.61 5.70
N VAL A 137 18.16 -11.04 4.85
CA VAL A 137 17.76 -12.46 4.75
C VAL A 137 18.92 -13.34 4.31
N ALA A 138 19.81 -12.83 3.43
CA ALA A 138 20.94 -13.58 2.89
C ALA A 138 22.11 -13.71 3.86
N VAL A 139 22.34 -12.72 4.75
CA VAL A 139 23.60 -12.60 5.52
C VAL A 139 23.38 -12.77 7.02
N GLU A 140 22.23 -12.32 7.56
CA GLU A 140 22.02 -12.24 9.00
C GLU A 140 21.43 -13.53 9.60
N ASN A 141 21.61 -13.70 10.90
CA ASN A 141 21.00 -14.78 11.68
C ASN A 141 19.50 -14.53 11.90
N ASP A 142 18.77 -15.55 12.34
CA ASP A 142 17.33 -15.52 12.50
C ASP A 142 16.85 -14.51 13.55
N GLU A 143 17.62 -14.28 14.61
CA GLU A 143 17.30 -13.29 15.65
C GLU A 143 17.36 -11.87 15.08
N LYS A 144 18.39 -11.58 14.28
CA LYS A 144 18.55 -10.25 13.64
C LYS A 144 17.51 -10.01 12.55
N LYS A 145 17.16 -11.04 11.77
CA LYS A 145 16.04 -10.98 10.81
C LYS A 145 14.74 -10.63 11.51
N LEU A 146 14.46 -11.24 12.67
CA LEU A 146 13.26 -10.97 13.44
C LEU A 146 13.26 -9.56 14.05
N GLU A 147 14.38 -9.08 14.58
CA GLU A 147 14.53 -7.71 15.10
C GLU A 147 14.24 -6.66 14.03
N ILE A 148 14.80 -6.85 12.83
CA ILE A 148 14.57 -5.95 11.69
C ILE A 148 13.12 -6.02 11.22
N PHE A 149 12.55 -7.23 11.13
CA PHE A 149 11.14 -7.40 10.82
C PHE A 149 10.23 -6.68 11.83
N ASP A 150 10.50 -6.81 13.12
CA ASP A 150 9.75 -6.15 14.18
C ASP A 150 9.81 -4.63 14.07
N THR A 151 10.98 -4.08 13.68
CA THR A 151 11.15 -2.64 13.41
C THR A 151 10.33 -2.19 12.20
N VAL A 152 10.34 -2.96 11.10
CA VAL A 152 9.54 -2.67 9.91
C VAL A 152 8.04 -2.81 10.19
N PHE A 153 7.66 -3.76 11.04
CA PHE A 153 6.27 -3.93 11.46
C PHE A 153 5.78 -2.74 12.31
N PHE A 154 6.62 -2.23 13.19
CA PHE A 154 6.33 -1.02 13.95
C PHE A 154 6.25 0.23 13.04
N CYS A 155 7.13 0.36 12.04
CA CYS A 155 7.03 1.41 11.02
C CYS A 155 5.69 1.35 10.28
N ALA A 156 5.26 0.17 9.85
CA ALA A 156 3.98 -0.01 9.17
C ALA A 156 2.81 0.37 10.08
N PHE A 157 2.84 -0.06 11.36
CA PHE A 157 1.84 0.35 12.34
C PHE A 157 1.74 1.87 12.46
N LEU A 158 2.85 2.60 12.59
CA LEU A 158 2.85 4.06 12.69
C LEU A 158 2.29 4.72 11.43
N ILE A 159 2.79 4.35 10.26
CA ILE A 159 2.41 4.95 8.98
C ILE A 159 0.93 4.73 8.71
N TYR A 160 0.45 3.49 8.83
CA TYR A 160 -0.94 3.16 8.54
C TYR A 160 -1.91 3.60 9.63
N SER A 161 -1.47 3.79 10.89
CA SER A 161 -2.28 4.44 11.92
C SER A 161 -2.50 5.92 11.61
N ILE A 162 -1.45 6.65 11.19
CA ILE A 162 -1.56 8.05 10.77
C ILE A 162 -2.45 8.15 9.51
N GLU A 163 -2.22 7.29 8.52
CA GLU A 163 -3.06 7.25 7.32
C GLU A 163 -4.54 7.03 7.65
N ALA A 164 -4.83 6.05 8.50
CA ALA A 164 -6.19 5.70 8.89
C ALA A 164 -6.89 6.82 9.65
N THR A 165 -6.21 7.50 10.58
CA THR A 165 -6.77 8.66 11.30
C THR A 165 -7.01 9.84 10.38
N CYS A 166 -6.11 10.11 9.42
CA CYS A 166 -6.29 11.11 8.39
C CYS A 166 -7.50 10.76 7.49
N PHE A 167 -7.57 9.54 7.00
CA PHE A 167 -8.68 9.12 6.14
C PHE A 167 -10.03 9.20 6.84
N MET A 168 -10.12 8.72 8.07
CA MET A 168 -11.38 8.79 8.84
C MET A 168 -11.86 10.20 9.05
N SER A 169 -10.95 11.14 9.31
CA SER A 169 -11.29 12.53 9.65
C SER A 169 -11.45 13.44 8.43
N LEU A 170 -10.72 13.16 7.34
CA LEU A 170 -10.58 14.10 6.23
C LEU A 170 -11.27 13.68 4.94
N TYR A 171 -11.57 12.40 4.70
CA TYR A 171 -12.17 11.95 3.45
C TYR A 171 -13.45 12.71 3.12
N ASN A 172 -14.45 12.68 4.01
CA ASN A 172 -15.72 13.31 3.75
C ASN A 172 -15.62 14.84 3.71
N LEU A 173 -14.76 15.43 4.51
CA LEU A 173 -14.51 16.87 4.48
C LEU A 173 -13.86 17.28 3.14
N PHE A 174 -12.86 16.54 2.67
CA PHE A 174 -12.19 16.84 1.40
C PHE A 174 -13.11 16.63 0.21
N ILE A 175 -13.73 15.45 0.10
CA ILE A 175 -14.59 15.12 -1.04
C ILE A 175 -15.85 16.00 -1.06
N GLY A 176 -16.48 16.20 0.12
CA GLY A 176 -17.76 16.87 0.24
C GLY A 176 -17.69 18.38 0.23
N ASP A 177 -16.75 18.96 0.96
CA ASP A 177 -16.75 20.41 1.20
C ASP A 177 -15.67 21.17 0.40
N ILE A 178 -14.62 20.46 -0.09
CA ILE A 178 -13.50 21.08 -0.80
C ILE A 178 -13.48 20.73 -2.29
N TRP A 179 -13.78 19.47 -2.66
CA TRP A 179 -13.51 18.98 -4.01
C TRP A 179 -14.77 18.87 -4.89
N ILE A 180 -15.66 17.87 -4.65
CA ILE A 180 -16.72 17.50 -5.61
C ILE A 180 -18.12 17.84 -5.11
N GLY A 181 -18.34 17.79 -3.80
CA GLY A 181 -19.64 18.10 -3.18
C GLY A 181 -20.21 16.96 -2.33
N ARG A 182 -21.13 17.32 -1.43
CA ARG A 182 -21.68 16.42 -0.40
C ARG A 182 -22.51 15.25 -0.94
N ASN A 183 -22.92 15.30 -2.20
CA ASN A 183 -23.63 14.19 -2.84
C ASN A 183 -22.70 13.01 -3.16
N TYR A 184 -21.39 13.18 -3.06
CA TYR A 184 -20.35 12.20 -3.39
C TYR A 184 -19.65 11.64 -2.15
N ILE A 185 -20.27 11.71 -0.99
CA ILE A 185 -19.71 11.15 0.25
C ILE A 185 -20.51 9.95 0.75
N PHE A 186 -19.83 9.03 1.42
CA PHE A 186 -20.44 7.93 2.15
C PHE A 186 -20.77 8.33 3.59
N SER A 187 -21.65 7.56 4.24
CA SER A 187 -21.87 7.66 5.68
C SER A 187 -20.58 7.40 6.45
N ALA A 188 -20.45 7.99 7.63
CA ALA A 188 -19.27 7.81 8.49
C ALA A 188 -19.00 6.32 8.81
N GLY A 189 -20.06 5.51 8.96
CA GLY A 189 -19.93 4.06 9.18
C GLY A 189 -19.30 3.34 7.97
N THR A 190 -19.72 3.67 6.74
CA THR A 190 -19.11 3.11 5.53
C THR A 190 -17.65 3.52 5.42
N VAL A 191 -17.32 4.80 5.67
CA VAL A 191 -15.93 5.28 5.68
C VAL A 191 -15.10 4.55 6.72
N ALA A 192 -15.64 4.34 7.93
CA ALA A 192 -14.93 3.61 8.99
C ALA A 192 -14.55 2.19 8.56
N VAL A 193 -15.44 1.47 7.87
CA VAL A 193 -15.14 0.11 7.37
C VAL A 193 -14.09 0.14 6.27
N ILE A 194 -14.16 1.11 5.33
CA ILE A 194 -13.15 1.29 4.27
C ILE A 194 -11.78 1.59 4.89
N VAL A 195 -11.73 2.48 5.87
CA VAL A 195 -10.51 2.86 6.59
C VAL A 195 -9.93 1.67 7.37
N LEU A 196 -10.79 0.93 8.08
CA LEU A 196 -10.37 -0.27 8.81
C LEU A 196 -9.79 -1.32 7.88
N ASN A 197 -10.43 -1.58 6.73
CA ASN A 197 -9.90 -2.51 5.72
C ASN A 197 -8.52 -2.06 5.19
N ASN A 198 -8.34 -0.77 4.94
CA ASN A 198 -7.05 -0.22 4.50
C ASN A 198 -5.99 -0.36 5.60
N TYR A 199 -6.32 -0.06 6.84
CA TYR A 199 -5.43 -0.21 8.00
C TYR A 199 -4.96 -1.66 8.19
N LEU A 200 -5.88 -2.62 8.16
CA LEU A 200 -5.56 -4.05 8.26
C LEU A 200 -4.67 -4.52 7.10
N THR A 201 -4.92 -4.00 5.89
CA THR A 201 -4.08 -4.27 4.73
C THR A 201 -2.67 -3.73 4.94
N GLY A 202 -2.54 -2.54 5.51
CA GLY A 202 -1.26 -1.91 5.85
C GLY A 202 -0.44 -2.72 6.86
N LEU A 203 -1.07 -3.26 7.90
CA LEU A 203 -0.40 -4.11 8.89
C LEU A 203 0.17 -5.41 8.29
N ARG A 204 -0.30 -5.84 7.12
CA ARG A 204 0.21 -7.03 6.39
C ARG A 204 1.43 -6.75 5.52
N ILE A 205 1.69 -5.49 5.17
CA ILE A 205 2.78 -5.10 4.27
C ILE A 205 4.14 -5.65 4.73
N PRO A 206 4.54 -5.59 6.01
CA PRO A 206 5.81 -6.15 6.47
C PRO A 206 5.99 -7.64 6.19
N LEU A 207 4.91 -8.43 6.34
CA LEU A 207 4.95 -9.87 6.03
C LEU A 207 5.13 -10.11 4.53
N ILE A 208 4.43 -9.33 3.69
CA ILE A 208 4.54 -9.41 2.23
C ILE A 208 5.95 -8.99 1.79
N THR A 209 6.49 -7.93 2.40
CA THR A 209 7.86 -7.46 2.16
C THR A 209 8.90 -8.52 2.54
N MET A 210 8.77 -9.12 3.72
CA MET A 210 9.69 -10.17 4.18
C MET A 210 9.60 -11.43 3.33
N LYS A 211 8.39 -11.83 2.95
CA LYS A 211 8.15 -12.94 2.03
C LYS A 211 8.85 -12.71 0.69
N GLY A 212 8.69 -11.51 0.12
CA GLY A 212 9.32 -11.12 -1.12
C GLY A 212 10.84 -11.13 -1.04
N ALA A 213 11.41 -10.58 0.05
CA ALA A 213 12.83 -10.57 0.33
C ALA A 213 13.43 -11.98 0.49
N ALA A 214 12.67 -12.90 1.10
CA ALA A 214 13.09 -14.29 1.30
C ALA A 214 12.80 -15.22 0.09
N GLY A 215 12.18 -14.72 -0.98
CA GLY A 215 11.84 -15.53 -2.16
C GLY A 215 10.79 -16.64 -1.90
N LYS A 216 10.04 -16.54 -0.80
CA LYS A 216 9.06 -17.55 -0.36
C LYS A 216 7.70 -17.39 -1.05
N TYR A 217 7.67 -17.55 -2.37
CA TYR A 217 6.45 -17.32 -3.16
C TYR A 217 5.55 -18.54 -3.30
N LEU A 218 6.09 -19.74 -3.10
CA LEU A 218 5.37 -20.98 -3.34
C LEU A 218 4.58 -21.48 -2.13
N GLU A 219 5.02 -21.12 -0.95
CA GLU A 219 4.50 -21.65 0.30
C GLU A 219 3.05 -21.25 0.58
N ASP A 220 2.61 -20.12 0.00
CA ASP A 220 1.24 -19.61 0.16
C ASP A 220 0.51 -19.36 -1.18
N THR A 221 0.93 -20.02 -2.25
CA THR A 221 0.40 -19.83 -3.62
C THR A 221 -1.13 -19.95 -3.69
N TRP A 222 -1.74 -20.82 -2.90
CA TRP A 222 -3.19 -21.07 -2.88
C TRP A 222 -3.98 -20.12 -1.98
N ILE A 223 -3.32 -19.41 -1.07
CA ILE A 223 -3.98 -18.50 -0.13
C ILE A 223 -4.74 -17.36 -0.82
N PRO A 224 -4.22 -16.69 -1.88
CA PRO A 224 -4.98 -15.68 -2.60
C PRO A 224 -6.30 -16.20 -3.19
N PHE A 225 -6.36 -17.45 -3.64
CA PHE A 225 -7.59 -18.06 -4.13
C PHE A 225 -8.58 -18.35 -3.01
N GLY A 226 -8.13 -18.93 -1.91
CA GLY A 226 -8.95 -19.12 -0.72
C GLY A 226 -9.51 -17.80 -0.22
N PHE A 227 -8.68 -16.77 -0.17
CA PHE A 227 -9.08 -15.41 0.15
C PHE A 227 -10.14 -14.89 -0.83
N ALA A 228 -9.92 -15.02 -2.15
CA ALA A 228 -10.87 -14.56 -3.16
C ALA A 228 -12.24 -15.23 -3.02
N ILE A 229 -12.29 -16.55 -2.76
CA ILE A 229 -13.54 -17.29 -2.57
C ILE A 229 -14.28 -16.81 -1.31
N VAL A 230 -13.59 -16.76 -0.16
CA VAL A 230 -14.22 -16.33 1.10
C VAL A 230 -14.67 -14.88 1.02
N ASN A 231 -13.83 -14.01 0.45
CA ASN A 231 -14.17 -12.60 0.18
C ASN A 231 -15.41 -12.50 -0.70
N LEU A 232 -15.47 -13.18 -1.83
CA LEU A 232 -16.59 -13.13 -2.77
C LEU A 232 -17.89 -13.52 -2.07
N VAL A 233 -17.90 -14.66 -1.38
CA VAL A 233 -19.09 -15.16 -0.68
C VAL A 233 -19.52 -14.19 0.41
N ALA A 234 -18.61 -13.77 1.28
CA ALA A 234 -18.91 -12.86 2.37
C ALA A 234 -19.38 -11.48 1.86
N SER A 235 -18.72 -10.94 0.81
CA SER A 235 -19.10 -9.66 0.20
C SER A 235 -20.49 -9.71 -0.43
N ILE A 236 -20.86 -10.79 -1.13
CA ILE A 236 -22.20 -10.96 -1.69
C ILE A 236 -23.26 -11.01 -0.59
N LEU A 237 -23.02 -11.76 0.49
CA LEU A 237 -23.95 -11.89 1.60
C LEU A 237 -24.13 -10.57 2.36
N LEU A 238 -23.04 -9.85 2.58
CA LEU A 238 -23.03 -8.61 3.37
C LEU A 238 -23.37 -7.36 2.54
N ALA A 239 -23.20 -7.37 1.22
CA ALA A 239 -23.54 -6.23 0.36
C ALA A 239 -25.04 -5.92 0.41
N LYS A 240 -25.92 -6.94 0.52
CA LYS A 240 -27.38 -6.74 0.58
C LYS A 240 -27.84 -5.91 1.80
N PRO A 241 -27.45 -6.26 3.06
CA PRO A 241 -27.87 -5.50 4.24
C PRO A 241 -27.04 -4.23 4.49
N PHE A 242 -25.76 -4.20 4.12
CA PHE A 242 -24.83 -3.13 4.50
C PHE A 242 -24.29 -2.31 3.33
N GLY A 243 -24.74 -2.58 2.10
CA GLY A 243 -24.28 -1.86 0.91
C GLY A 243 -22.77 -1.94 0.71
N VAL A 244 -22.14 -0.81 0.42
CA VAL A 244 -20.68 -0.71 0.19
C VAL A 244 -19.88 -1.16 1.43
N ALA A 245 -20.32 -0.81 2.63
CA ALA A 245 -19.68 -1.27 3.87
C ALA A 245 -19.65 -2.80 3.95
N GLY A 246 -20.73 -3.47 3.51
CA GLY A 246 -20.82 -4.93 3.49
C GLY A 246 -19.76 -5.59 2.60
N VAL A 247 -19.46 -4.98 1.45
CA VAL A 247 -18.40 -5.50 0.55
C VAL A 247 -17.04 -5.48 1.25
N PHE A 248 -16.69 -4.38 1.92
CA PHE A 248 -15.41 -4.27 2.63
C PHE A 248 -15.37 -5.11 3.92
N LEU A 249 -16.49 -5.30 4.59
CA LEU A 249 -16.57 -6.28 5.69
C LEU A 249 -16.30 -7.70 5.17
N GLY A 250 -16.80 -8.05 3.98
CA GLY A 250 -16.49 -9.31 3.32
C GLY A 250 -14.99 -9.47 3.05
N THR A 251 -14.32 -8.40 2.60
CA THR A 251 -12.87 -8.39 2.39
C THR A 251 -12.10 -8.58 3.71
N ILE A 252 -12.52 -7.92 4.79
CA ILE A 252 -11.93 -8.10 6.12
C ILE A 252 -12.12 -9.55 6.60
N ILE A 253 -13.33 -10.09 6.50
CA ILE A 253 -13.63 -11.48 6.86
C ILE A 253 -12.78 -12.44 6.04
N GLY A 254 -12.75 -12.25 4.70
CA GLY A 254 -11.94 -13.08 3.81
C GLY A 254 -10.47 -13.12 4.23
N SER A 255 -9.87 -11.98 4.54
CA SER A 255 -8.48 -11.92 4.98
C SER A 255 -8.24 -12.54 6.34
N LEU A 256 -9.12 -12.28 7.30
CA LEU A 256 -9.03 -12.84 8.66
C LEU A 256 -9.13 -14.37 8.67
N PHE A 257 -9.95 -14.96 7.80
CA PHE A 257 -10.10 -16.42 7.74
C PHE A 257 -9.03 -17.12 6.89
N THR A 258 -8.20 -16.38 6.13
CA THR A 258 -7.21 -16.96 5.23
C THR A 258 -5.80 -16.39 5.43
N ALA A 259 -5.52 -15.27 4.81
CA ALA A 259 -4.17 -14.72 4.69
C ALA A 259 -3.56 -14.27 6.03
N ASP A 260 -4.36 -13.75 6.94
CA ASP A 260 -3.89 -13.16 8.20
C ASP A 260 -3.41 -14.21 9.22
N TRP A 261 -3.86 -15.47 9.07
CA TRP A 261 -3.36 -16.59 9.88
C TRP A 261 -2.20 -17.31 9.21
N TYR A 262 -2.33 -17.63 7.93
CA TYR A 262 -1.41 -18.53 7.27
C TYR A 262 -0.07 -17.87 6.94
N ARG A 263 -0.08 -16.62 6.43
CA ARG A 263 1.17 -15.93 6.06
C ARG A 263 2.14 -15.74 7.24
N PRO A 264 1.69 -15.25 8.41
CA PRO A 264 2.59 -15.19 9.57
C PRO A 264 3.17 -16.56 9.95
N PHE A 265 2.34 -17.60 9.91
CA PHE A 265 2.79 -18.94 10.23
C PHE A 265 3.88 -19.43 9.29
N VAL A 266 3.71 -19.24 7.97
CA VAL A 266 4.73 -19.59 6.97
C VAL A 266 6.04 -18.84 7.24
N ILE A 267 6.00 -17.53 7.37
CA ILE A 267 7.21 -16.70 7.53
C ILE A 267 7.93 -17.02 8.84
N TYR A 268 7.19 -17.14 9.94
CA TYR A 268 7.79 -17.47 11.24
C TYR A 268 8.43 -18.85 11.27
N ARG A 269 7.85 -19.83 10.53
CA ARG A 269 8.39 -21.19 10.44
C ARG A 269 9.57 -21.28 9.48
N THR A 270 9.55 -20.62 8.33
CA THR A 270 10.51 -20.85 7.23
C THR A 270 11.62 -19.82 7.13
N VAL A 271 11.47 -18.64 7.77
CA VAL A 271 12.43 -17.54 7.70
C VAL A 271 13.03 -17.22 9.07
N PHE A 272 12.21 -17.16 10.11
CA PHE A 272 12.68 -16.79 11.46
C PHE A 272 12.93 -17.97 12.39
N HIS A 273 12.41 -19.15 12.09
CA HIS A 273 12.42 -20.35 12.92
C HIS A 273 11.99 -20.06 14.38
N ALA A 274 10.98 -19.19 14.53
CA ALA A 274 10.52 -18.64 15.79
C ALA A 274 9.01 -18.91 16.01
N PRO A 275 8.51 -18.89 17.26
CA PRO A 275 7.09 -19.10 17.53
C PRO A 275 6.24 -17.92 17.03
N VAL A 276 5.27 -18.21 16.18
CA VAL A 276 4.34 -17.23 15.58
C VAL A 276 3.49 -16.47 16.61
N LYS A 277 3.37 -17.00 17.82
CA LYS A 277 2.64 -16.35 18.94
C LYS A 277 3.15 -14.93 19.23
N LYS A 278 4.46 -14.68 19.01
CA LYS A 278 5.07 -13.34 19.17
C LYS A 278 4.46 -12.34 18.18
N TYR A 279 4.25 -12.76 16.92
CA TYR A 279 3.61 -11.93 15.91
C TYR A 279 2.18 -11.57 16.31
N PHE A 280 1.34 -12.57 16.62
CA PHE A 280 -0.07 -12.31 16.93
C PHE A 280 -0.25 -11.42 18.15
N ARG A 281 0.61 -11.54 19.17
CA ARG A 281 0.59 -10.62 20.30
C ARG A 281 0.84 -9.17 19.88
N LYS A 282 1.88 -8.92 19.07
CA LYS A 282 2.17 -7.57 18.54
C LYS A 282 1.07 -7.08 17.60
N TYR A 283 0.58 -7.93 16.71
CA TYR A 283 -0.50 -7.62 15.79
C TYR A 283 -1.76 -7.17 16.54
N MET A 284 -2.17 -7.90 17.58
CA MET A 284 -3.33 -7.52 18.38
C MET A 284 -3.14 -6.19 19.12
N VAL A 285 -1.96 -5.94 19.66
CA VAL A 285 -1.64 -4.65 20.29
C VAL A 285 -1.74 -3.52 19.25
N TYR A 286 -1.12 -3.67 18.09
CA TYR A 286 -1.16 -2.66 17.04
C TYR A 286 -2.57 -2.46 16.49
N LEU A 287 -3.33 -3.55 16.31
CA LEU A 287 -4.73 -3.48 15.89
C LEU A 287 -5.57 -2.67 16.87
N LEU A 288 -5.51 -2.99 18.16
CA LEU A 288 -6.32 -2.32 19.19
C LEU A 288 -5.91 -0.84 19.35
N LEU A 289 -4.60 -0.55 19.35
CA LEU A 289 -4.10 0.81 19.42
C LEU A 289 -4.50 1.63 18.19
N GLY A 290 -4.38 1.08 16.98
CA GLY A 290 -4.77 1.77 15.77
C GLY A 290 -6.26 2.07 15.71
N VAL A 291 -7.12 1.11 16.08
CA VAL A 291 -8.57 1.35 16.22
C VAL A 291 -8.85 2.42 17.29
N GLY A 292 -8.14 2.37 18.41
CA GLY A 292 -8.23 3.39 19.47
C GLY A 292 -7.80 4.78 18.97
N TYR A 293 -6.72 4.86 18.20
CA TYR A 293 -6.28 6.13 17.59
C TYR A 293 -7.31 6.68 16.60
N ILE A 294 -7.89 5.83 15.75
CA ILE A 294 -8.94 6.23 14.82
C ILE A 294 -10.14 6.79 15.58
N ALA A 295 -10.63 6.08 16.60
CA ALA A 295 -11.79 6.49 17.39
C ALA A 295 -11.54 7.80 18.15
N LEU A 296 -10.40 7.89 18.86
CA LEU A 296 -10.04 9.08 19.63
C LEU A 296 -9.84 10.30 18.72
N THR A 297 -9.11 10.15 17.63
CA THR A 297 -8.85 11.24 16.69
C THR A 297 -10.14 11.71 16.02
N TYR A 298 -11.00 10.78 15.62
CA TYR A 298 -12.31 11.13 15.05
C TYR A 298 -13.17 11.90 16.05
N TRP A 299 -13.21 11.48 17.31
CA TRP A 299 -13.92 12.17 18.39
C TRP A 299 -13.37 13.57 18.64
N LEU A 300 -12.04 13.74 18.75
CA LEU A 300 -11.40 15.05 18.91
C LEU A 300 -11.73 15.97 17.72
N ASN A 301 -11.62 15.48 16.51
CA ASN A 301 -11.92 16.24 15.30
C ASN A 301 -13.41 16.62 15.19
N ALA A 302 -14.30 15.85 15.77
CA ALA A 302 -15.73 16.18 15.83
C ALA A 302 -16.02 17.40 16.71
N GLN A 303 -15.14 17.74 17.65
CA GLN A 303 -15.28 18.94 18.52
C GLN A 303 -14.74 20.23 17.85
N ILE A 304 -14.07 20.11 16.70
CA ILE A 304 -13.46 21.26 16.01
C ILE A 304 -14.44 21.78 14.95
N TYR A 305 -14.90 23.01 15.14
CA TYR A 305 -15.83 23.70 14.25
C TYR A 305 -15.18 24.99 13.73
N LEU A 306 -15.00 25.09 12.42
CA LEU A 306 -14.49 26.28 11.73
C LEU A 306 -15.33 26.52 10.48
N SER A 307 -15.69 27.78 10.22
CA SER A 307 -16.50 28.13 9.05
C SER A 307 -15.79 27.93 7.73
N ASN A 308 -14.47 28.07 7.72
CA ASN A 308 -13.66 27.88 6.52
C ASN A 308 -13.24 26.42 6.37
N ALA A 309 -13.71 25.74 5.30
CA ALA A 309 -13.44 24.33 5.04
C ALA A 309 -11.94 24.01 4.87
N TYR A 310 -11.16 24.90 4.25
CA TYR A 310 -9.71 24.72 4.06
C TYR A 310 -8.96 24.79 5.40
N LEU A 311 -9.30 25.76 6.24
CA LEU A 311 -8.69 25.87 7.57
C LEU A 311 -9.09 24.69 8.45
N LEU A 312 -10.36 24.26 8.39
CA LEU A 312 -10.85 23.08 9.09
C LEU A 312 -10.08 21.81 8.65
N PHE A 313 -9.84 21.66 7.35
CA PHE A 313 -9.06 20.55 6.80
C PHE A 313 -7.61 20.55 7.35
N LEU A 314 -6.95 21.70 7.37
CA LEU A 314 -5.59 21.82 7.89
C LEU A 314 -5.53 21.50 9.40
N VAL A 315 -6.42 22.07 10.21
CA VAL A 315 -6.44 21.85 11.66
C VAL A 315 -6.75 20.39 11.99
N ARG A 316 -7.78 19.82 11.35
CA ARG A 316 -8.10 18.39 11.53
C ARG A 316 -6.98 17.48 11.01
N GLY A 317 -6.26 17.88 9.97
CA GLY A 317 -5.08 17.18 9.48
C GLY A 317 -3.96 17.13 10.50
N ILE A 318 -3.64 18.29 11.13
CA ILE A 318 -2.63 18.37 12.19
C ILE A 318 -3.00 17.48 13.38
N VAL A 319 -4.26 17.50 13.81
CA VAL A 319 -4.75 16.62 14.88
C VAL A 319 -4.65 15.15 14.49
N SER A 320 -5.03 14.82 13.24
CA SER A 320 -5.02 13.44 12.75
C SER A 320 -3.62 12.84 12.61
N VAL A 321 -2.61 13.65 12.37
CA VAL A 321 -1.20 13.24 12.39
C VAL A 321 -0.63 13.28 13.81
N GLY A 322 -0.93 14.34 14.55
CA GLY A 322 -0.34 14.61 15.87
C GLY A 322 -0.75 13.60 16.94
N VAL A 323 -2.03 13.24 17.00
CA VAL A 323 -2.54 12.31 18.04
C VAL A 323 -1.87 10.94 17.96
N PRO A 324 -1.90 10.20 16.83
CA PRO A 324 -1.24 8.89 16.76
C PRO A 324 0.28 9.00 16.92
N ALA A 325 0.91 10.06 16.42
CA ALA A 325 2.36 10.26 16.58
C ALA A 325 2.74 10.48 18.06
N LEU A 326 2.07 11.37 18.77
CA LEU A 326 2.36 11.67 20.18
C LEU A 326 2.06 10.47 21.09
N LEU A 327 0.93 9.81 20.89
CA LEU A 327 0.57 8.62 21.67
C LEU A 327 1.54 7.46 21.41
N SER A 328 1.95 7.24 20.16
CA SER A 328 2.94 6.22 19.85
C SER A 328 4.31 6.56 20.44
N CYS A 329 4.75 7.82 20.39
CA CYS A 329 5.95 8.25 21.08
C CYS A 329 5.87 7.98 22.59
N ALA A 330 4.75 8.32 23.24
CA ALA A 330 4.58 8.11 24.67
C ALA A 330 4.55 6.64 25.08
N LEU A 331 3.91 5.78 24.27
CA LEU A 331 3.76 4.35 24.57
C LEU A 331 5.03 3.54 24.25
N PHE A 332 5.76 3.91 23.19
CA PHE A 332 6.84 3.08 22.64
C PHE A 332 8.25 3.67 22.78
N TYR A 333 8.43 4.83 23.44
CA TYR A 333 9.74 5.49 23.52
C TYR A 333 10.86 4.64 24.15
N ARG A 334 10.51 3.62 24.95
CA ARG A 334 11.46 2.68 25.59
C ARG A 334 11.67 1.38 24.80
N THR A 335 10.96 1.19 23.70
CA THR A 335 11.09 -0.03 22.92
C THR A 335 12.30 0.02 21.98
N THR A 336 12.84 -1.16 21.66
CA THR A 336 13.98 -1.31 20.75
C THR A 336 13.65 -0.84 19.35
N GLU A 337 12.42 -1.11 18.89
CA GLU A 337 11.91 -0.71 17.58
C GLU A 337 11.85 0.82 17.43
N PHE A 338 11.38 1.52 18.46
CA PHE A 338 11.36 2.98 18.46
C PHE A 338 12.77 3.57 18.47
N GLY A 339 13.69 2.99 19.26
CA GLY A 339 15.10 3.36 19.28
C GLY A 339 15.77 3.21 17.92
N ALA A 340 15.49 2.13 17.20
CA ALA A 340 16.00 1.89 15.85
C ALA A 340 15.50 2.95 14.85
N ILE A 341 14.20 3.26 14.87
CA ILE A 341 13.62 4.31 14.01
C ILE A 341 14.22 5.68 14.32
N LYS A 342 14.31 6.04 15.60
CA LYS A 342 14.94 7.31 16.03
C LYS A 342 16.36 7.45 15.49
N THR A 343 17.16 6.38 15.58
CA THR A 343 18.54 6.37 15.10
C THR A 343 18.61 6.53 13.58
N LEU A 344 17.74 5.83 12.83
CA LEU A 344 17.63 5.95 11.38
C LEU A 344 17.22 7.37 10.96
N THR A 345 16.22 7.95 11.61
CA THR A 345 15.74 9.32 11.32
C THR A 345 16.86 10.35 11.56
N ILE A 346 17.58 10.24 12.68
CA ILE A 346 18.71 11.14 12.98
C ILE A 346 19.82 11.03 11.92
N ARG A 347 20.16 9.81 11.48
CA ARG A 347 21.16 9.58 10.42
C ARG A 347 20.72 10.17 9.08
N LEU A 348 19.48 10.02 8.69
CA LEU A 348 18.92 10.60 7.47
C LEU A 348 18.95 12.13 7.50
N VAL A 349 18.51 12.74 8.59
CA VAL A 349 18.54 14.20 8.76
C VAL A 349 19.98 14.73 8.71
N ARG A 350 20.93 14.12 9.44
CA ARG A 350 22.35 14.51 9.41
C ARG A 350 22.99 14.33 8.04
N GLY A 351 22.67 13.23 7.33
CA GLY A 351 23.15 12.99 5.97
C GLY A 351 22.63 14.00 4.96
N THR A 352 21.39 14.45 5.11
CA THR A 352 20.78 15.45 4.25
C THR A 352 21.35 16.85 4.52
N THR A 353 21.54 17.22 5.78
CA THR A 353 22.17 18.49 6.18
C THR A 353 23.62 18.58 5.71
N ALA A 354 24.41 17.49 5.83
CA ALA A 354 25.77 17.44 5.34
C ALA A 354 25.85 17.66 3.80
N ARG A 355 24.94 17.01 3.04
CA ARG A 355 24.86 17.20 1.56
C ARG A 355 24.41 18.61 1.16
N LEU A 356 23.54 19.25 1.95
CA LEU A 356 23.10 20.62 1.68
C LEU A 356 24.20 21.64 2.01
N CYS A 357 25.02 21.40 3.04
CA CYS A 357 26.18 22.22 3.37
C CYS A 357 27.26 22.12 2.32
N SER A 358 27.63 20.89 1.84
CA SER A 358 28.64 20.73 0.80
C SER A 358 28.23 21.37 -0.53
N LYS A 359 26.95 21.28 -0.90
CA LYS A 359 26.39 21.93 -2.09
C LYS A 359 26.36 23.47 -2.03
N LYS A 360 26.43 24.04 -0.81
CA LYS A 360 26.48 25.48 -0.58
C LYS A 360 27.92 26.00 -0.67
N GLU A 361 28.89 25.18 -0.26
CA GLU A 361 30.34 25.48 -0.41
C GLU A 361 30.76 25.42 -1.89
N ASP A 362 30.30 24.42 -2.66
CA ASP A 362 30.55 24.33 -4.11
C ASP A 362 29.87 25.44 -4.96
N ARG A 363 28.95 26.21 -4.41
CA ARG A 363 28.30 27.33 -5.09
C ARG A 363 28.90 28.69 -4.76
N ASN A 364 29.71 28.76 -3.71
CA ASN A 364 30.32 30.01 -3.22
C ASN A 364 31.85 30.05 -3.45
N GLY A 365 32.45 29.02 -4.01
CA GLY A 365 33.81 28.98 -4.54
C GLY A 365 33.81 28.98 -6.07
#